data_64247c5f1947e64b6293884674ffc625
#
_entry.id   64247c5f1947e64b6293884674ffc625
#
_cell.length_a   1.000
_cell.length_b   1.000
_cell.length_c   1.000
_cell.angle_alpha   90.00
_cell.angle_beta   90.00
_cell.angle_gamma   90.00
#
_symmetry.space_group_name_H-M   'P 1'
#
loop_
_entity.id
_entity.type
_entity.pdbx_description
1 polymer ?
#
loop_
_entity_poly.entity_id
_entity_poly.type
_entity_poly.pdbx_seq_one_letter_code
_entity_poly.pdbx_strand_id
1 'polypeptide(L)'
;MSPRRSADPEAATFTERARRQQLIDCTIDLISTRGYPATSLSAIAERAGVSKAAVLYHFSSKDNLTRAALTQVLDQFGGYVRERVERAPDPLAAVVAYVHAMIGYQRDNRRQVRVITEMLLDDDGGTRLKTPGSHDTYDRWQALAALLTEGQQAGVLREFDPRTVALAIGGAIDGVIGHWLAHPDLDLDAAAAELETFTLSAVARRE
;
A
#
# COMPACT_ATOMS: atom_id res chain seq x y z
N MET A 1 -13.23 -13.56 51.35
CA MET A 1 -12.07 -13.03 50.58
C MET A 1 -11.89 -13.97 49.40
N SER A 2 -12.39 -13.55 48.21
CA SER A 2 -12.18 -14.31 46.96
C SER A 2 -10.84 -13.95 46.36
N PRO A 3 -10.05 -14.91 45.84
CA PRO A 3 -8.77 -14.62 45.22
C PRO A 3 -9.00 -13.90 43.89
N ARG A 4 -8.33 -12.75 43.69
CA ARG A 4 -8.19 -12.10 42.39
C ARG A 4 -7.52 -13.11 41.47
N ARG A 5 -8.23 -13.55 40.42
CA ARG A 5 -7.61 -14.24 39.27
C ARG A 5 -6.51 -13.33 38.71
N SER A 6 -5.28 -13.77 38.80
CA SER A 6 -4.16 -13.22 38.07
C SER A 6 -4.50 -13.34 36.57
N ALA A 7 -4.62 -12.21 35.88
CA ALA A 7 -4.80 -12.23 34.43
C ALA A 7 -3.58 -12.93 33.80
N ASP A 8 -3.85 -13.90 32.95
CA ASP A 8 -2.83 -14.61 32.19
C ASP A 8 -2.02 -13.59 31.35
N PRO A 9 -0.69 -13.52 31.48
CA PRO A 9 0.11 -12.56 30.72
C PRO A 9 -0.07 -12.68 29.19
N GLU A 10 -0.33 -13.87 28.69
CA GLU A 10 -0.60 -14.14 27.27
C GLU A 10 -1.98 -13.60 26.84
N ALA A 11 -2.98 -13.68 27.67
CA ALA A 11 -4.30 -13.10 27.43
C ALA A 11 -4.28 -11.57 27.47
N ALA A 12 -3.45 -10.96 28.34
CA ALA A 12 -3.25 -9.52 28.41
C ALA A 12 -2.59 -8.99 27.11
N THR A 13 -1.56 -9.67 26.60
CA THR A 13 -0.89 -9.30 25.33
C THR A 13 -1.78 -9.51 24.11
N PHE A 14 -2.64 -10.53 24.10
CA PHE A 14 -3.63 -10.74 23.03
C PHE A 14 -4.67 -9.62 23.01
N THR A 15 -5.25 -9.28 24.15
CA THR A 15 -6.24 -8.20 24.29
C THR A 15 -5.64 -6.85 23.87
N GLU A 16 -4.38 -6.59 24.21
CA GLU A 16 -3.67 -5.37 23.83
C GLU A 16 -3.47 -5.29 22.32
N ARG A 17 -3.02 -6.36 21.69
CA ARG A 17 -2.88 -6.44 20.22
C ARG A 17 -4.20 -6.25 19.50
N ALA A 18 -5.27 -6.92 19.97
CA ALA A 18 -6.61 -6.78 19.40
C ALA A 18 -7.12 -5.33 19.49
N ARG A 19 -6.84 -4.64 20.61
CA ARG A 19 -7.21 -3.25 20.79
C ARG A 19 -6.42 -2.31 19.87
N ARG A 20 -5.12 -2.54 19.73
CA ARG A 20 -4.30 -1.78 18.78
C ARG A 20 -4.82 -1.94 17.35
N GLN A 21 -5.14 -3.18 16.95
CA GLN A 21 -5.71 -3.47 15.64
C GLN A 21 -7.04 -2.74 15.42
N GLN A 22 -7.95 -2.81 16.38
CA GLN A 22 -9.23 -2.10 16.31
C GLN A 22 -9.04 -0.58 16.10
N LEU A 23 -8.08 0.03 16.80
CA LEU A 23 -7.81 1.47 16.66
C LEU A 23 -7.25 1.79 15.26
N ILE A 24 -6.39 0.94 14.72
CA ILE A 24 -5.88 1.08 13.35
C ILE A 24 -7.03 0.98 12.34
N ASP A 25 -7.89 -0.02 12.44
CA ASP A 25 -9.02 -0.23 11.52
C ASP A 25 -10.02 0.93 11.56
N CYS A 26 -10.33 1.43 12.77
CA CYS A 26 -11.15 2.63 12.93
C CYS A 26 -10.51 3.87 12.29
N THR A 27 -9.19 3.98 12.35
CA THR A 27 -8.45 5.10 11.75
C THR A 27 -8.48 5.01 10.22
N ILE A 28 -8.25 3.83 9.64
CA ILE A 28 -8.37 3.58 8.20
C ILE A 28 -9.78 3.94 7.72
N ASP A 29 -10.82 3.48 8.43
CA ASP A 29 -12.20 3.77 8.07
C ASP A 29 -12.51 5.28 8.12
N LEU A 30 -12.08 5.99 9.15
CA LEU A 30 -12.29 7.44 9.26
C LEU A 30 -11.56 8.23 8.17
N ILE A 31 -10.29 7.91 7.89
CA ILE A 31 -9.53 8.57 6.82
C ILE A 31 -10.19 8.30 5.47
N SER A 32 -10.57 7.05 5.20
CA SER A 32 -11.20 6.68 3.92
C SER A 32 -12.57 7.31 3.70
N THR A 33 -13.29 7.68 4.75
CA THR A 33 -14.65 8.25 4.65
C THR A 33 -14.70 9.76 4.80
N ARG A 34 -13.89 10.33 5.72
CA ARG A 34 -13.94 11.75 6.09
C ARG A 34 -12.67 12.53 5.73
N GLY A 35 -11.62 11.84 5.26
CA GLY A 35 -10.31 12.41 4.98
C GLY A 35 -9.43 12.54 6.23
N TYR A 36 -8.13 12.71 6.00
CA TYR A 36 -7.13 12.85 7.07
C TYR A 36 -7.33 14.08 7.97
N PRO A 37 -7.68 15.30 7.44
CA PRO A 37 -7.88 16.47 8.28
C PRO A 37 -9.01 16.29 9.31
N ALA A 38 -10.10 15.64 8.94
CA ALA A 38 -11.25 15.39 9.82
C ALA A 38 -11.04 14.24 10.81
N THR A 39 -9.97 13.46 10.67
CA THR A 39 -9.64 12.32 11.54
C THR A 39 -8.89 12.82 12.78
N SER A 40 -9.58 12.94 13.91
CA SER A 40 -9.01 13.35 15.21
C SER A 40 -8.93 12.17 16.17
N LEU A 41 -8.06 12.25 17.21
CA LEU A 41 -8.02 11.26 18.30
C LEU A 41 -9.38 11.05 18.97
N SER A 42 -10.18 12.12 19.09
CA SER A 42 -11.53 12.05 19.68
C SER A 42 -12.49 11.29 18.75
N ALA A 43 -12.46 11.54 17.44
CA ALA A 43 -13.26 10.81 16.46
C ALA A 43 -12.89 9.32 16.41
N ILE A 44 -11.59 9.00 16.51
CA ILE A 44 -11.11 7.61 16.55
C ILE A 44 -11.58 6.92 17.84
N ALA A 45 -11.47 7.60 18.99
CA ALA A 45 -11.93 7.10 20.28
C ALA A 45 -13.44 6.79 20.28
N GLU A 46 -14.24 7.73 19.77
CA GLU A 46 -15.69 7.57 19.59
C GLU A 46 -16.02 6.37 18.71
N ARG A 47 -15.37 6.28 17.53
CA ARG A 47 -15.57 5.17 16.57
C ARG A 47 -15.21 3.81 17.16
N ALA A 48 -14.15 3.75 17.98
CA ALA A 48 -13.67 2.53 18.62
C ALA A 48 -14.40 2.18 19.92
N GLY A 49 -15.29 3.05 20.43
CA GLY A 49 -15.99 2.85 21.70
C GLY A 49 -15.08 2.91 22.92
N VAL A 50 -14.02 3.76 22.88
CA VAL A 50 -13.05 3.89 23.98
C VAL A 50 -12.84 5.37 24.35
N SER A 51 -12.13 5.62 25.47
CA SER A 51 -11.73 6.97 25.82
C SER A 51 -10.54 7.46 24.99
N LYS A 52 -10.40 8.78 24.78
CA LYS A 52 -9.21 9.38 24.16
C LYS A 52 -7.92 9.02 24.92
N ALA A 53 -7.98 8.87 26.24
CA ALA A 53 -6.85 8.44 27.06
C ALA A 53 -6.41 7.00 26.71
N ALA A 54 -7.37 6.10 26.43
CA ALA A 54 -7.08 4.74 25.98
C ALA A 54 -6.40 4.74 24.61
N VAL A 55 -6.81 5.59 23.67
CA VAL A 55 -6.12 5.74 22.38
C VAL A 55 -4.68 6.19 22.58
N LEU A 56 -4.45 7.21 23.42
CA LEU A 56 -3.11 7.73 23.71
C LEU A 56 -2.22 6.73 24.45
N TYR A 57 -2.81 5.86 25.28
CA TYR A 57 -2.08 4.75 25.89
C TYR A 57 -1.47 3.81 24.85
N HIS A 58 -2.21 3.46 23.80
CA HIS A 58 -1.76 2.55 22.76
C HIS A 58 -0.85 3.18 21.70
N PHE A 59 -0.99 4.48 21.41
CA PHE A 59 -0.31 5.11 20.26
C PHE A 59 0.37 6.44 20.54
N SER A 60 0.42 6.90 21.76
CA SER A 60 1.10 8.15 22.19
C SER A 60 0.69 9.42 21.45
N SER A 61 0.41 9.38 20.15
CA SER A 61 0.02 10.52 19.31
C SER A 61 -0.87 10.11 18.13
N LYS A 62 -1.56 11.10 17.51
CA LYS A 62 -2.29 10.90 16.24
C LYS A 62 -1.33 10.40 15.15
N ASP A 63 -0.15 11.00 15.04
CA ASP A 63 0.82 10.67 13.99
C ASP A 63 1.30 9.22 14.07
N ASN A 64 1.54 8.71 15.29
CA ASN A 64 1.93 7.31 15.46
C ASN A 64 0.80 6.35 15.07
N LEU A 65 -0.44 6.68 15.40
CA LEU A 65 -1.60 5.87 15.03
C LEU A 65 -1.86 5.90 13.52
N THR A 66 -1.84 7.09 12.91
CA THR A 66 -2.04 7.22 11.47
C THR A 66 -0.91 6.60 10.66
N ARG A 67 0.34 6.69 11.15
CA ARG A 67 1.48 5.98 10.55
C ARG A 67 1.29 4.46 10.61
N ALA A 68 0.83 3.91 11.73
CA ALA A 68 0.52 2.48 11.85
C ALA A 68 -0.61 2.07 10.87
N ALA A 69 -1.62 2.91 10.69
CA ALA A 69 -2.69 2.70 9.72
C ALA A 69 -2.17 2.69 8.27
N LEU A 70 -1.31 3.65 7.92
CA LEU A 70 -0.67 3.68 6.60
C LEU A 70 0.22 2.45 6.36
N THR A 71 1.06 2.09 7.34
CA THR A 71 1.91 0.89 7.26
C THR A 71 1.08 -0.35 6.98
N GLN A 72 -0.02 -0.56 7.72
CA GLN A 72 -0.91 -1.70 7.50
C GLN A 72 -1.48 -1.73 6.08
N VAL A 73 -1.93 -0.60 5.56
CA VAL A 73 -2.47 -0.52 4.19
C VAL A 73 -1.38 -0.83 3.15
N LEU A 74 -0.17 -0.29 3.34
CA LEU A 74 0.96 -0.56 2.44
C LEU A 74 1.43 -2.02 2.51
N ASP A 75 1.44 -2.64 3.70
CA ASP A 75 1.78 -4.06 3.88
C ASP A 75 0.76 -4.97 3.18
N GLN A 76 -0.54 -4.65 3.29
CA GLN A 76 -1.60 -5.37 2.59
C GLN A 76 -1.45 -5.24 1.07
N PHE A 77 -1.18 -4.04 0.58
CA PHE A 77 -0.93 -3.80 -0.83
C PHE A 77 0.30 -4.58 -1.34
N GLY A 78 1.42 -4.45 -0.65
CA GLY A 78 2.65 -5.17 -0.99
C GLY A 78 2.48 -6.69 -0.95
N GLY A 79 1.74 -7.21 0.03
CA GLY A 79 1.39 -8.62 0.14
C GLY A 79 0.56 -9.12 -1.04
N TYR A 80 -0.46 -8.34 -1.44
CA TYR A 80 -1.31 -8.64 -2.60
C TYR A 80 -0.51 -8.73 -3.91
N VAL A 81 0.41 -7.79 -4.13
CA VAL A 81 1.28 -7.78 -5.32
C VAL A 81 2.24 -8.97 -5.28
N ARG A 82 2.91 -9.17 -4.16
CA ARG A 82 3.89 -10.26 -3.98
C ARG A 82 3.28 -11.63 -4.25
N GLU A 83 2.11 -11.93 -3.68
CA GLU A 83 1.41 -13.21 -3.86
C GLU A 83 1.15 -13.53 -5.34
N ARG A 84 0.83 -12.52 -6.15
CA ARG A 84 0.57 -12.70 -7.58
C ARG A 84 1.84 -12.89 -8.39
N VAL A 85 2.87 -12.15 -8.04
CA VAL A 85 4.20 -12.27 -8.65
C VAL A 85 4.80 -13.65 -8.38
N GLU A 86 4.75 -14.12 -7.13
CA GLU A 86 5.30 -15.43 -6.72
C GLU A 86 4.57 -16.62 -7.36
N ARG A 87 3.33 -16.44 -7.81
CA ARG A 87 2.57 -17.48 -8.54
C ARG A 87 2.84 -17.50 -10.04
N ALA A 88 3.57 -16.54 -10.56
CA ALA A 88 3.86 -16.46 -11.98
C ALA A 88 4.82 -17.61 -12.39
N PRO A 89 4.60 -18.24 -13.56
CA PRO A 89 5.37 -19.41 -13.97
C PRO A 89 6.79 -19.09 -14.43
N ASP A 90 7.07 -17.85 -14.81
CA ASP A 90 8.35 -17.39 -15.33
C ASP A 90 8.54 -15.88 -15.08
N PRO A 91 9.77 -15.35 -15.24
CA PRO A 91 10.05 -13.93 -14.95
C PRO A 91 9.27 -12.93 -15.83
N LEU A 92 8.95 -13.28 -17.08
CA LEU A 92 8.17 -12.40 -17.95
C LEU A 92 6.73 -12.32 -17.45
N ALA A 93 6.13 -13.45 -17.10
CA ALA A 93 4.80 -13.53 -16.50
C ALA A 93 4.78 -12.82 -15.13
N ALA A 94 5.88 -12.84 -14.36
CA ALA A 94 5.98 -12.12 -13.08
C ALA A 94 5.92 -10.61 -13.28
N VAL A 95 6.56 -10.06 -14.31
CA VAL A 95 6.48 -8.63 -14.66
C VAL A 95 5.04 -8.25 -15.05
N VAL A 96 4.37 -9.08 -15.87
CA VAL A 96 2.96 -8.88 -16.23
C VAL A 96 2.05 -8.93 -14.99
N ALA A 97 2.23 -9.95 -14.14
CA ALA A 97 1.48 -10.10 -12.91
C ALA A 97 1.65 -8.90 -11.97
N TYR A 98 2.87 -8.31 -11.92
CA TYR A 98 3.14 -7.10 -11.16
C TYR A 98 2.28 -5.92 -11.66
N VAL A 99 2.27 -5.65 -12.97
CA VAL A 99 1.49 -4.55 -13.56
C VAL A 99 0.00 -4.71 -13.26
N HIS A 100 -0.56 -5.91 -13.52
CA HIS A 100 -1.96 -6.20 -13.24
C HIS A 100 -2.29 -6.13 -11.74
N ALA A 101 -1.40 -6.61 -10.88
CA ALA A 101 -1.62 -6.55 -9.44
C ALA A 101 -1.61 -5.11 -8.91
N MET A 102 -0.72 -4.26 -9.43
CA MET A 102 -0.66 -2.84 -9.06
C MET A 102 -1.96 -2.10 -9.39
N ILE A 103 -2.53 -2.34 -10.58
CA ILE A 103 -3.80 -1.73 -11.01
C ILE A 103 -4.99 -2.38 -10.31
N GLY A 104 -5.05 -3.71 -10.30
CA GLY A 104 -6.18 -4.48 -9.76
C GLY A 104 -6.41 -4.24 -8.26
N TYR A 105 -5.32 -4.14 -7.46
CA TYR A 105 -5.48 -3.78 -6.05
C TYR A 105 -6.19 -2.45 -5.87
N GLN A 106 -5.84 -1.46 -6.64
CA GLN A 106 -6.40 -0.12 -6.51
C GLN A 106 -7.87 -0.06 -6.95
N ARG A 107 -8.24 -0.81 -8.00
CA ARG A 107 -9.63 -0.99 -8.41
C ARG A 107 -10.48 -1.59 -7.29
N ASP A 108 -9.98 -2.65 -6.65
CA ASP A 108 -10.74 -3.44 -5.68
C ASP A 108 -10.71 -2.85 -4.26
N ASN A 109 -9.75 -1.96 -3.98
CA ASN A 109 -9.47 -1.44 -2.62
C ASN A 109 -9.52 0.10 -2.55
N ARG A 110 -10.55 0.74 -3.12
CA ARG A 110 -10.70 2.21 -3.18
C ARG A 110 -10.51 2.92 -1.84
N ARG A 111 -10.96 2.30 -0.73
CA ARG A 111 -10.81 2.87 0.61
C ARG A 111 -9.34 2.97 1.02
N GLN A 112 -8.58 1.90 0.77
CA GLN A 112 -7.15 1.82 1.08
C GLN A 112 -6.34 2.79 0.22
N VAL A 113 -6.69 2.88 -1.07
CA VAL A 113 -6.08 3.86 -1.99
C VAL A 113 -6.30 5.28 -1.49
N ARG A 114 -7.51 5.61 -1.04
CA ARG A 114 -7.79 6.93 -0.46
C ARG A 114 -6.95 7.20 0.79
N VAL A 115 -6.76 6.20 1.67
CA VAL A 115 -5.86 6.34 2.84
C VAL A 115 -4.43 6.66 2.39
N ILE A 116 -3.92 5.93 1.39
CA ILE A 116 -2.57 6.18 0.85
C ILE A 116 -2.46 7.60 0.30
N THR A 117 -3.40 8.01 -0.54
CA THR A 117 -3.41 9.33 -1.18
C THR A 117 -3.51 10.46 -0.14
N GLU A 118 -4.46 10.37 0.78
CA GLU A 118 -4.70 11.38 1.83
C GLU A 118 -3.53 11.52 2.82
N MET A 119 -2.74 10.46 2.99
CA MET A 119 -1.66 10.44 3.96
C MET A 119 -0.29 10.69 3.36
N LEU A 120 -0.07 10.33 2.10
CA LEU A 120 1.21 10.54 1.43
C LEU A 120 1.29 11.89 0.73
N LEU A 121 0.17 12.39 0.19
CA LEU A 121 0.14 13.67 -0.52
C LEU A 121 -0.44 14.76 0.39
N ASP A 122 0.21 15.91 0.46
CA ASP A 122 -0.38 17.12 1.01
C ASP A 122 -1.12 17.90 -0.10
N ASP A 123 -1.82 18.98 0.29
CA ASP A 123 -2.65 19.77 -0.63
C ASP A 123 -1.81 20.49 -1.71
N ASP A 124 -0.49 20.63 -1.47
CA ASP A 124 0.48 21.23 -2.42
C ASP A 124 1.25 20.17 -3.21
N GLY A 125 0.88 18.87 -3.12
CA GLY A 125 1.55 17.75 -3.81
C GLY A 125 2.85 17.29 -3.16
N GLY A 126 3.20 17.82 -1.99
CA GLY A 126 4.31 17.32 -1.16
C GLY A 126 3.93 16.05 -0.37
N THR A 127 4.91 15.45 0.29
CA THR A 127 4.66 14.26 1.12
C THR A 127 4.28 14.67 2.54
N ARG A 128 3.02 14.47 2.93
CA ARG A 128 2.48 14.84 4.25
C ARG A 128 3.08 14.04 5.40
N LEU A 129 3.31 12.75 5.20
CA LEU A 129 4.00 11.87 6.15
C LEU A 129 5.27 11.31 5.50
N LYS A 130 6.42 11.72 6.02
CA LYS A 130 7.68 11.05 5.68
C LYS A 130 7.65 9.64 6.27
N THR A 131 7.50 8.63 5.42
CA THR A 131 7.66 7.23 5.83
C THR A 131 9.14 6.98 6.13
N PRO A 132 9.51 6.46 7.31
CA PRO A 132 10.91 6.08 7.53
C PRO A 132 11.30 5.04 6.48
N GLY A 133 12.30 5.34 5.66
CA GLY A 133 12.83 4.44 4.62
C GLY A 133 12.38 4.73 3.19
N SER A 134 11.32 5.51 2.93
CA SER A 134 10.96 5.91 1.57
C SER A 134 11.56 7.28 1.24
N HIS A 135 12.83 7.30 0.91
CA HIS A 135 13.53 8.55 0.59
C HIS A 135 13.59 8.89 -0.90
N ASP A 136 13.19 7.95 -1.77
CA ASP A 136 13.24 8.14 -3.22
C ASP A 136 12.05 7.43 -3.89
N THR A 137 11.57 7.98 -5.00
CA THR A 137 10.60 7.34 -5.89
C THR A 137 11.09 5.95 -6.33
N TYR A 138 12.39 5.76 -6.44
CA TYR A 138 13.00 4.49 -6.79
C TYR A 138 12.73 3.38 -5.76
N ASP A 139 12.74 3.69 -4.44
CA ASP A 139 12.49 2.68 -3.40
C ASP A 139 11.13 2.00 -3.57
N ARG A 140 10.15 2.72 -4.11
CA ARG A 140 8.83 2.17 -4.44
C ARG A 140 8.87 1.12 -5.55
N TRP A 141 9.84 1.25 -6.46
CA TRP A 141 9.94 0.41 -7.66
C TRP A 141 11.09 -0.59 -7.61
N GLN A 142 11.75 -0.74 -6.45
CA GLN A 142 12.85 -1.69 -6.27
C GLN A 142 12.41 -3.14 -6.55
N ALA A 143 11.23 -3.53 -6.12
CA ALA A 143 10.70 -4.87 -6.38
C ALA A 143 10.55 -5.14 -7.89
N LEU A 144 10.06 -4.16 -8.65
CA LEU A 144 9.97 -4.26 -10.10
C LEU A 144 11.37 -4.31 -10.75
N ALA A 145 12.31 -3.48 -10.30
CA ALA A 145 13.68 -3.52 -10.80
C ALA A 145 14.37 -4.86 -10.55
N ALA A 146 14.10 -5.51 -9.42
CA ALA A 146 14.59 -6.85 -9.12
C ALA A 146 13.99 -7.90 -10.10
N LEU A 147 12.68 -7.88 -10.34
CA LEU A 147 12.03 -8.77 -11.32
C LEU A 147 12.59 -8.57 -12.73
N LEU A 148 12.84 -7.34 -13.15
CA LEU A 148 13.45 -7.05 -14.44
C LEU A 148 14.88 -7.60 -14.54
N THR A 149 15.65 -7.48 -13.45
CA THR A 149 17.01 -8.03 -13.37
C THR A 149 16.99 -9.56 -13.47
N GLU A 150 16.09 -10.23 -12.76
CA GLU A 150 15.90 -11.68 -12.83
C GLU A 150 15.52 -12.13 -14.23
N GLY A 151 14.63 -11.41 -14.91
CA GLY A 151 14.25 -11.70 -16.29
C GLY A 151 15.41 -11.54 -17.30
N GLN A 152 16.30 -10.57 -17.10
CA GLN A 152 17.53 -10.41 -17.90
C GLN A 152 18.51 -11.58 -17.64
N GLN A 153 18.71 -11.94 -16.38
CA GLN A 153 19.57 -13.07 -16.00
C GLN A 153 19.06 -14.41 -16.56
N ALA A 154 17.75 -14.57 -16.63
CA ALA A 154 17.10 -15.73 -17.26
C ALA A 154 17.14 -15.67 -18.80
N GLY A 155 17.59 -14.57 -19.41
CA GLY A 155 17.68 -14.39 -20.86
C GLY A 155 16.34 -14.19 -21.58
N VAL A 156 15.26 -13.96 -20.83
CA VAL A 156 13.90 -13.75 -21.39
C VAL A 156 13.59 -12.27 -21.65
N LEU A 157 14.32 -11.36 -20.99
CA LEU A 157 14.23 -9.93 -21.24
C LEU A 157 15.46 -9.44 -22.05
N ARG A 158 15.26 -8.38 -22.84
CA ARG A 158 16.37 -7.69 -23.53
C ARG A 158 17.28 -6.96 -22.55
N GLU A 159 18.44 -6.53 -22.99
CA GLU A 159 19.34 -5.67 -22.20
C GLU A 159 18.80 -4.23 -22.11
N PHE A 160 18.76 -3.70 -20.89
CA PHE A 160 18.43 -2.31 -20.54
C PHE A 160 18.87 -2.04 -19.09
N ASP A 161 18.82 -0.79 -18.65
CA ASP A 161 18.98 -0.44 -17.23
C ASP A 161 17.69 -0.74 -16.45
N PRO A 162 17.66 -1.77 -15.56
CA PRO A 162 16.44 -2.17 -14.83
C PRO A 162 15.86 -1.07 -13.97
N ARG A 163 16.72 -0.19 -13.42
CA ARG A 163 16.29 0.94 -12.59
C ARG A 163 15.47 1.94 -13.42
N THR A 164 16.01 2.37 -14.56
CA THR A 164 15.34 3.34 -15.44
C THR A 164 14.02 2.77 -15.97
N VAL A 165 13.99 1.48 -16.38
CA VAL A 165 12.77 0.86 -16.91
C VAL A 165 11.73 0.66 -15.79
N ALA A 166 12.14 0.28 -14.58
CA ALA A 166 11.22 0.20 -13.44
C ALA A 166 10.59 1.57 -13.11
N LEU A 167 11.37 2.66 -13.15
CA LEU A 167 10.86 4.03 -12.97
C LEU A 167 9.87 4.42 -14.09
N ALA A 168 10.13 4.04 -15.33
CA ALA A 168 9.25 4.34 -16.45
C ALA A 168 7.92 3.60 -16.35
N ILE A 169 7.95 2.29 -16.09
CA ILE A 169 6.74 1.47 -15.90
C ILE A 169 5.96 1.96 -14.67
N GLY A 170 6.66 2.22 -13.56
CA GLY A 170 6.07 2.74 -12.35
C GLY A 170 5.39 4.09 -12.55
N GLY A 171 6.03 5.00 -13.28
CA GLY A 171 5.45 6.29 -13.64
C GLY A 171 4.20 6.16 -14.53
N ALA A 172 4.18 5.17 -15.44
CA ALA A 172 3.00 4.87 -16.26
C ALA A 172 1.83 4.37 -15.39
N ILE A 173 2.10 3.48 -14.43
CA ILE A 173 1.09 3.00 -13.46
C ILE A 173 0.57 4.17 -12.63
N ASP A 174 1.44 5.00 -12.06
CA ASP A 174 1.06 6.17 -11.26
C ASP A 174 0.23 7.17 -12.08
N GLY A 175 0.58 7.40 -13.35
CA GLY A 175 -0.17 8.27 -14.25
C GLY A 175 -1.60 7.77 -14.50
N VAL A 176 -1.77 6.47 -14.76
CA VAL A 176 -3.10 5.86 -14.95
C VAL A 176 -3.93 5.98 -13.67
N ILE A 177 -3.35 5.65 -12.52
CA ILE A 177 -4.07 5.71 -11.24
C ILE A 177 -4.39 7.16 -10.85
N GLY A 178 -3.47 8.09 -11.04
CA GLY A 178 -3.71 9.52 -10.81
C GLY A 178 -4.86 10.04 -11.67
N HIS A 179 -4.92 9.65 -12.94
CA HIS A 179 -6.02 10.01 -13.83
C HIS A 179 -7.35 9.38 -13.37
N TRP A 180 -7.35 8.09 -13.02
CA TRP A 180 -8.54 7.39 -12.54
C TRP A 180 -9.12 7.99 -11.24
N LEU A 181 -8.29 8.44 -10.32
CA LEU A 181 -8.76 9.09 -9.09
C LEU A 181 -9.58 10.36 -9.40
N ALA A 182 -9.21 11.10 -10.45
CA ALA A 182 -9.93 12.28 -10.94
C ALA A 182 -11.12 11.93 -11.88
N HIS A 183 -11.02 10.80 -12.59
CA HIS A 183 -11.99 10.35 -13.61
C HIS A 183 -12.35 8.87 -13.34
N PRO A 184 -13.26 8.59 -12.38
CA PRO A 184 -13.56 7.24 -11.91
C PRO A 184 -14.27 6.34 -12.93
N ASP A 185 -14.63 6.87 -14.09
CA ASP A 185 -15.20 6.19 -15.26
C ASP A 185 -14.14 5.49 -16.14
N LEU A 186 -12.83 5.76 -15.91
CA LEU A 186 -11.77 5.04 -16.59
C LEU A 186 -11.86 3.53 -16.28
N ASP A 187 -11.90 2.72 -17.34
CA ASP A 187 -11.82 1.26 -17.21
C ASP A 187 -10.39 0.83 -16.85
N LEU A 188 -10.19 0.46 -15.59
CA LEU A 188 -8.88 0.03 -15.09
C LEU A 188 -8.45 -1.34 -15.61
N ASP A 189 -9.38 -2.21 -16.02
CA ASP A 189 -9.02 -3.52 -16.61
C ASP A 189 -8.50 -3.32 -18.03
N ALA A 190 -9.14 -2.47 -18.81
CA ALA A 190 -8.64 -2.07 -20.12
C ALA A 190 -7.28 -1.34 -20.02
N ALA A 191 -7.14 -0.43 -19.05
CA ALA A 191 -5.88 0.28 -18.82
C ALA A 191 -4.74 -0.67 -18.38
N ALA A 192 -5.02 -1.70 -17.58
CA ALA A 192 -4.05 -2.72 -17.21
C ALA A 192 -3.57 -3.52 -18.42
N ALA A 193 -4.47 -3.90 -19.34
CA ALA A 193 -4.11 -4.60 -20.57
C ALA A 193 -3.23 -3.75 -21.51
N GLU A 194 -3.52 -2.45 -21.62
CA GLU A 194 -2.66 -1.53 -22.38
C GLU A 194 -1.29 -1.35 -21.73
N LEU A 195 -1.22 -1.25 -20.39
CA LEU A 195 0.04 -1.18 -19.66
C LEU A 195 0.85 -2.48 -19.76
N GLU A 196 0.18 -3.65 -19.81
CA GLU A 196 0.83 -4.92 -20.13
C GLU A 196 1.49 -4.85 -21.51
N THR A 197 0.73 -4.49 -22.54
CA THR A 197 1.23 -4.37 -23.91
C THR A 197 2.40 -3.39 -24.00
N PHE A 198 2.30 -2.23 -23.37
CA PHE A 198 3.36 -1.25 -23.28
C PHE A 198 4.61 -1.84 -22.62
N THR A 199 4.44 -2.50 -21.47
CA THR A 199 5.53 -3.09 -20.69
C THR A 199 6.23 -4.20 -21.50
N LEU A 200 5.47 -5.13 -22.06
CA LEU A 200 6.03 -6.22 -22.87
C LEU A 200 6.79 -5.67 -24.08
N SER A 201 6.26 -4.65 -24.77
CA SER A 201 6.94 -4.02 -25.89
C SER A 201 8.26 -3.36 -25.49
N ALA A 202 8.36 -2.87 -24.25
CA ALA A 202 9.56 -2.25 -23.72
C ALA A 202 10.62 -3.25 -23.26
N VAL A 203 10.22 -4.43 -22.72
CA VAL A 203 11.16 -5.33 -22.02
C VAL A 203 11.38 -6.66 -22.70
N ALA A 204 10.45 -7.14 -23.54
CA ALA A 204 10.59 -8.46 -24.17
C ALA A 204 11.79 -8.49 -25.12
N ARG A 205 12.47 -9.63 -25.15
CA ARG A 205 13.50 -9.93 -26.13
C ARG A 205 12.83 -10.14 -27.50
N ARG A 206 13.27 -9.34 -28.50
CA ARG A 206 12.85 -9.57 -29.90
C ARG A 206 13.71 -10.69 -30.47
N GLU A 207 13.08 -11.66 -31.09
CA GLU A 207 13.77 -12.69 -31.90
C GLU A 207 14.52 -12.08 -33.07
#